data_ee66c22bda86f163b9ed5d3ac1971781
#
_entry.id   ee66c22bda86f163b9ed5d3ac1971781
#
_cell.length_a   1.000
_cell.length_b   1.000
_cell.length_c   1.000
_cell.angle_alpha   90.00
_cell.angle_beta   90.00
_cell.angle_gamma   90.00
#
_symmetry.space_group_name_H-M   'P 1'
#
loop_
_entity.id
_entity.type
_entity.pdbx_description
1 polymer ?
#
loop_
_entity_poly.entity_id
_entity_poly.type
_entity_poly.pdbx_seq_one_letter_code
_entity_poly.pdbx_strand_id
1 'polypeptide(L)'
;MGKKIFWALLFWAFLLNAHPPKSIELSYDAQTGALSVKVLHKVNDPEKHFIRRIEVSSGKELLAERMYERQGSASAQEEVFLFIDKPLTSGATVTVTAYCNLSGKRSADLEW
;
A
#
# COMPACT_ATOMS: atom_id res chain seq x y z
N MET A 1 -10.45 31.69 -22.56
CA MET A 1 -9.61 31.45 -21.39
C MET A 1 -10.37 30.88 -20.22
N GLY A 2 -11.54 31.41 -19.85
CA GLY A 2 -12.33 30.85 -18.75
C GLY A 2 -12.76 29.42 -18.95
N LYS A 3 -13.01 28.99 -20.19
CA LYS A 3 -13.38 27.63 -20.49
C LYS A 3 -12.29 26.61 -20.18
N LYS A 4 -11.02 26.96 -20.44
CA LYS A 4 -9.87 26.07 -20.16
C LYS A 4 -9.70 25.86 -18.65
N ILE A 5 -9.87 26.89 -17.86
CA ILE A 5 -9.80 26.81 -16.40
C ILE A 5 -10.93 25.94 -15.87
N PHE A 6 -12.12 26.08 -16.39
CA PHE A 6 -13.29 25.29 -16.01
C PHE A 6 -13.06 23.79 -16.28
N TRP A 7 -12.54 23.43 -17.45
CA TRP A 7 -12.22 22.06 -17.77
C TRP A 7 -11.14 21.48 -16.85
N ALA A 8 -10.12 22.26 -16.52
CA ALA A 8 -9.09 21.83 -15.58
C ALA A 8 -9.66 21.53 -14.20
N LEU A 9 -10.61 22.32 -13.73
CA LEU A 9 -11.27 22.11 -12.45
C LEU A 9 -12.11 20.84 -12.45
N LEU A 10 -12.85 20.54 -13.52
CA LEU A 10 -13.64 19.32 -13.65
C LEU A 10 -12.74 18.08 -13.65
N PHE A 11 -11.65 18.11 -14.39
CA PHE A 11 -10.69 17.03 -14.44
C PHE A 11 -10.08 16.79 -13.06
N TRP A 12 -9.71 17.86 -12.37
CA TRP A 12 -9.17 17.80 -11.02
C TRP A 12 -10.15 17.15 -10.04
N ALA A 13 -11.42 17.56 -10.09
CA ALA A 13 -12.46 16.96 -9.23
C ALA A 13 -12.63 15.47 -9.49
N PHE A 14 -12.54 15.03 -10.74
CA PHE A 14 -12.57 13.61 -11.08
C PHE A 14 -11.40 12.85 -10.45
N LEU A 15 -10.20 13.42 -10.48
CA LEU A 15 -9.01 12.78 -9.89
C LEU A 15 -9.08 12.66 -8.38
N LEU A 16 -9.85 13.51 -7.69
CA LEU A 16 -10.01 13.43 -6.24
C LEU A 16 -10.70 12.15 -5.79
N ASN A 17 -11.44 11.47 -6.68
CA ASN A 17 -12.11 10.21 -6.38
C ASN A 17 -11.17 9.00 -6.43
N ALA A 18 -9.99 9.14 -7.05
CA ALA A 18 -9.00 8.09 -7.18
C ALA A 18 -7.70 8.55 -6.51
N HIS A 19 -7.53 8.21 -5.24
CA HIS A 19 -6.40 8.65 -4.42
C HIS A 19 -5.51 7.48 -4.01
N PRO A 20 -4.21 7.73 -3.76
CA PRO A 20 -3.31 6.71 -3.23
C PRO A 20 -3.69 6.31 -1.79
N PRO A 21 -3.10 5.24 -1.25
CA PRO A 21 -3.30 4.87 0.15
C PRO A 21 -2.95 6.03 1.09
N LYS A 22 -3.66 6.12 2.20
CA LYS A 22 -3.46 7.19 3.19
C LYS A 22 -2.19 6.98 4.00
N SER A 23 -1.99 5.76 4.50
CA SER A 23 -0.85 5.40 5.31
C SER A 23 -0.66 3.90 5.37
N ILE A 24 0.52 3.46 5.82
CA ILE A 24 0.84 2.06 6.03
C ILE A 24 1.37 1.92 7.45
N GLU A 25 0.75 1.02 8.22
CA GLU A 25 1.20 0.66 9.56
C GLU A 25 1.93 -0.67 9.49
N LEU A 26 3.14 -0.72 10.07
CA LEU A 26 4.02 -1.88 10.01
C LEU A 26 4.43 -2.31 11.40
N SER A 27 4.53 -3.63 11.60
CA SER A 27 5.19 -4.21 12.76
C SER A 27 5.84 -5.54 12.39
N TYR A 28 6.99 -5.82 13.00
CA TYR A 28 7.69 -7.08 12.77
C TYR A 28 7.96 -7.78 14.09
N ASP A 29 7.54 -9.04 14.18
CA ASP A 29 7.81 -9.91 15.31
C ASP A 29 8.98 -10.82 14.96
N ALA A 30 10.16 -10.51 15.52
CA ALA A 30 11.37 -11.27 15.24
C ALA A 30 11.32 -12.71 15.79
N GLN A 31 10.47 -13.00 16.77
CA GLN A 31 10.32 -14.35 17.32
C GLN A 31 9.57 -15.26 16.37
N THR A 32 8.55 -14.73 15.71
CA THR A 32 7.70 -15.52 14.79
C THR A 32 8.07 -15.33 13.32
N GLY A 33 8.81 -14.26 12.99
CA GLY A 33 9.10 -13.89 11.60
C GLY A 33 7.93 -13.22 10.89
N ALA A 34 6.93 -12.76 11.63
CA ALA A 34 5.73 -12.17 11.06
C ALA A 34 5.85 -10.65 10.86
N LEU A 35 5.78 -10.20 9.61
CA LEU A 35 5.64 -8.79 9.27
C LEU A 35 4.17 -8.50 9.05
N SER A 36 3.58 -7.70 9.92
CA SER A 36 2.19 -7.29 9.82
C SER A 36 2.10 -5.96 9.11
N VAL A 37 1.24 -5.90 8.09
CA VAL A 37 1.05 -4.73 7.23
C VAL A 37 -0.42 -4.35 7.25
N LYS A 38 -0.71 -3.08 7.57
CA LYS A 38 -2.04 -2.54 7.46
C LYS A 38 -2.00 -1.28 6.62
N VAL A 39 -2.61 -1.35 5.44
CA VAL A 39 -2.68 -0.24 4.50
C VAL A 39 -4.02 0.46 4.69
N LEU A 40 -3.99 1.70 5.19
CA LEU A 40 -5.19 2.50 5.37
C LEU A 40 -5.57 3.12 4.03
N HIS A 41 -6.71 2.68 3.50
CA HIS A 41 -7.17 3.07 2.18
C HIS A 41 -8.70 3.02 2.14
N LYS A 42 -9.32 4.14 2.43
CA LYS A 42 -10.77 4.24 2.49
C LYS A 42 -11.37 4.28 1.09
N VAL A 43 -12.26 3.36 0.80
CA VAL A 43 -12.92 3.23 -0.50
C VAL A 43 -14.42 3.02 -0.32
N ASN A 44 -15.19 3.39 -1.35
CA ASN A 44 -16.62 3.18 -1.33
C ASN A 44 -16.99 1.75 -1.73
N ASP A 45 -16.29 1.21 -2.73
CA ASP A 45 -16.54 -0.14 -3.23
C ASP A 45 -15.21 -0.91 -3.28
N PRO A 46 -14.94 -1.80 -2.31
CA PRO A 46 -13.69 -2.57 -2.27
C PRO A 46 -13.46 -3.50 -3.45
N GLU A 47 -14.48 -3.80 -4.24
CA GLU A 47 -14.33 -4.62 -5.44
C GLU A 47 -13.90 -3.83 -6.67
N LYS A 48 -14.10 -2.52 -6.66
CA LYS A 48 -13.77 -1.63 -7.79
C LYS A 48 -12.60 -0.71 -7.52
N HIS A 49 -12.40 -0.34 -6.25
CA HIS A 49 -11.30 0.52 -5.80
C HIS A 49 -10.62 -0.19 -4.65
N PHE A 50 -9.36 -0.59 -4.85
CA PHE A 50 -8.68 -1.47 -3.89
C PHE A 50 -7.16 -1.35 -3.99
N ILE A 51 -6.49 -1.82 -2.94
CA ILE A 51 -5.06 -2.05 -3.01
C ILE A 51 -4.84 -3.30 -3.87
N ARG A 52 -4.17 -3.14 -5.01
CA ARG A 52 -3.94 -4.23 -5.96
C ARG A 52 -2.65 -5.01 -5.70
N ARG A 53 -1.70 -4.42 -4.97
CA ARG A 53 -0.40 -5.04 -4.74
C ARG A 53 0.24 -4.46 -3.48
N ILE A 54 0.89 -5.33 -2.72
CA ILE A 54 1.78 -4.95 -1.62
C ILE A 54 3.13 -5.61 -1.87
N GLU A 55 4.19 -4.82 -1.85
CA GLU A 55 5.57 -5.28 -2.00
C GLU A 55 6.35 -5.05 -0.72
N VAL A 56 7.20 -6.01 -0.38
CA VAL A 56 8.17 -5.89 0.71
C VAL A 56 9.55 -5.97 0.09
N SER A 57 10.37 -4.96 0.30
CA SER A 57 11.72 -4.89 -0.27
C SER A 57 12.74 -4.40 0.76
N SER A 58 14.01 -4.71 0.50
CA SER A 58 15.15 -4.17 1.25
C SER A 58 16.16 -3.70 0.22
N GLY A 59 16.38 -2.39 0.16
CA GLY A 59 17.17 -1.80 -0.92
C GLY A 59 16.52 -2.08 -2.27
N LYS A 60 17.26 -2.73 -3.17
CA LYS A 60 16.76 -3.10 -4.50
C LYS A 60 16.20 -4.53 -4.55
N GLU A 61 16.29 -5.27 -3.46
CA GLU A 61 15.85 -6.66 -3.42
C GLU A 61 14.37 -6.75 -3.04
N LEU A 62 13.57 -7.37 -3.89
CA LEU A 62 12.19 -7.70 -3.59
C LEU A 62 12.18 -8.96 -2.72
N LEU A 63 11.65 -8.84 -1.49
CA LEU A 63 11.62 -9.94 -0.53
C LEU A 63 10.32 -10.74 -0.61
N ALA A 64 9.21 -10.05 -0.82
CA ALA A 64 7.89 -10.66 -0.92
C ALA A 64 6.92 -9.73 -1.61
N GLU A 65 5.85 -10.29 -2.17
CA GLU A 65 4.76 -9.51 -2.72
C GLU A 65 3.45 -10.27 -2.65
N ARG A 66 2.35 -9.53 -2.64
CA ARG A 66 1.01 -10.08 -2.68
C ARG A 66 0.14 -9.25 -3.61
N MET A 67 -0.65 -9.91 -4.46
CA MET A 67 -1.56 -9.26 -5.39
C MET A 67 -2.99 -9.50 -4.96
N TYR A 68 -3.87 -8.51 -5.19
CA TYR A 68 -5.27 -8.57 -4.78
C TYR A 68 -6.17 -8.16 -5.94
N GLU A 69 -7.38 -8.70 -5.96
CA GLU A 69 -8.43 -8.36 -6.92
C GLU A 69 -9.55 -7.56 -6.25
N ARG A 70 -9.47 -7.40 -4.93
CA ARG A 70 -10.37 -6.59 -4.13
C ARG A 70 -9.71 -6.29 -2.80
N GLN A 71 -10.26 -5.32 -2.06
CA GLN A 71 -9.74 -4.96 -0.75
C GLN A 71 -10.50 -5.73 0.34
N GLY A 72 -9.80 -6.03 1.42
CA GLY A 72 -10.38 -6.80 2.53
C GLY A 72 -11.52 -6.10 3.24
N SER A 73 -11.50 -4.75 3.27
CA SER A 73 -12.59 -3.95 3.82
C SER A 73 -12.62 -2.58 3.16
N ALA A 74 -13.67 -1.81 3.41
CA ALA A 74 -13.80 -0.45 2.88
C ALA A 74 -12.78 0.53 3.48
N SER A 75 -12.11 0.16 4.56
CA SER A 75 -11.18 1.06 5.26
C SER A 75 -9.72 0.68 5.11
N ALA A 76 -9.40 -0.60 4.84
CA ALA A 76 -8.01 -1.06 4.85
C ALA A 76 -7.80 -2.37 4.11
N GLN A 77 -6.56 -2.61 3.72
CA GLN A 77 -6.06 -3.92 3.33
C GLN A 77 -5.02 -4.36 4.36
N GLU A 78 -5.20 -5.52 4.93
CA GLU A 78 -4.28 -6.10 5.91
C GLU A 78 -3.62 -7.35 5.32
N GLU A 79 -2.35 -7.55 5.67
CA GLU A 79 -1.58 -8.71 5.25
C GLU A 79 -0.54 -9.06 6.30
N VAL A 80 -0.21 -10.34 6.39
CA VAL A 80 0.91 -10.82 7.19
C VAL A 80 1.85 -11.60 6.27
N PHE A 81 3.10 -11.15 6.21
CA PHE A 81 4.17 -11.87 5.49
C PHE A 81 5.02 -12.61 6.51
N LEU A 82 5.23 -13.91 6.26
CA LEU A 82 6.02 -14.75 7.16
C LEU A 82 7.42 -14.96 6.60
N PHE A 83 8.43 -14.54 7.37
CA PHE A 83 9.84 -14.70 7.04
C PHE A 83 10.48 -15.70 7.99
N ILE A 84 10.07 -16.98 7.87
CA ILE A 84 10.48 -18.05 8.76
C ILE A 84 11.84 -18.62 8.34
N ASP A 85 11.97 -18.99 7.07
CA ASP A 85 13.19 -19.62 6.55
C ASP A 85 14.32 -18.62 6.35
N LYS A 86 13.97 -17.37 6.02
CA LYS A 86 14.92 -16.29 5.82
C LYS A 86 14.42 -15.05 6.57
N PRO A 87 14.73 -14.96 7.87
CA PRO A 87 14.29 -13.83 8.69
C PRO A 87 14.81 -12.50 8.18
N LEU A 88 14.06 -11.43 8.44
CA LEU A 88 14.51 -10.09 8.13
C LEU A 88 15.70 -9.71 9.00
N THR A 89 16.67 -9.03 8.39
CA THR A 89 17.91 -8.67 9.08
C THR A 89 17.71 -7.48 10.01
N SER A 90 18.05 -7.66 11.30
CA SER A 90 18.02 -6.56 12.27
C SER A 90 18.95 -5.43 11.84
N GLY A 91 18.51 -4.18 11.95
CA GLY A 91 19.26 -3.00 11.55
C GLY A 91 19.13 -2.63 10.08
N ALA A 92 18.59 -3.53 9.24
CA ALA A 92 18.29 -3.20 7.84
C ALA A 92 16.97 -2.44 7.74
N THR A 93 16.87 -1.58 6.73
CA THR A 93 15.61 -0.91 6.42
C THR A 93 14.78 -1.80 5.50
N VAL A 94 13.55 -2.07 5.90
CA VAL A 94 12.58 -2.77 5.07
C VAL A 94 11.53 -1.78 4.61
N THR A 95 11.28 -1.76 3.30
CA THR A 95 10.30 -0.86 2.69
C THR A 95 9.08 -1.66 2.23
N VAL A 96 7.90 -1.22 2.64
CA VAL A 96 6.64 -1.79 2.17
C VAL A 96 5.95 -0.76 1.29
N THR A 97 5.59 -1.16 0.08
CA THR A 97 4.92 -0.30 -0.90
C THR A 97 3.56 -0.89 -1.25
N ALA A 98 2.53 -0.08 -1.14
CA ALA A 98 1.16 -0.46 -1.50
C ALA A 98 0.69 0.34 -2.70
N TYR A 99 0.12 -0.36 -3.67
CA TYR A 99 -0.35 0.20 -4.95
C TYR A 99 -1.86 0.18 -5.01
N CYS A 100 -2.46 1.33 -5.29
CA CYS A 100 -3.88 1.44 -5.57
C CYS A 100 -4.14 1.06 -7.05
N ASN A 101 -5.24 0.39 -7.33
CA ASN A 101 -5.58 0.01 -8.70
C ASN A 101 -6.00 1.18 -9.59
N LEU A 102 -6.44 2.29 -9.00
CA LEU A 102 -6.89 3.46 -9.74
C LEU A 102 -5.86 4.58 -9.78
N SER A 103 -5.11 4.80 -8.69
CA SER A 103 -4.19 5.93 -8.62
C SER A 103 -3.13 5.74 -7.55
N GLY A 104 -1.88 5.84 -7.98
CA GLY A 104 -0.74 6.04 -7.10
C GLY A 104 -0.37 4.88 -6.18
N LYS A 105 0.59 5.17 -5.34
CA LYS A 105 1.15 4.23 -4.39
C LYS A 105 1.65 5.00 -3.16
N ARG A 106 1.92 4.24 -2.09
CA ARG A 106 2.56 4.77 -0.88
C ARG A 106 3.55 3.75 -0.35
N SER A 107 4.64 4.25 0.21
CA SER A 107 5.65 3.41 0.86
C SER A 107 5.81 3.80 2.32
N ALA A 108 6.22 2.84 3.13
CA ALA A 108 6.61 3.06 4.52
C ALA A 108 7.82 2.20 4.83
N ASP A 109 8.69 2.70 5.69
CA ASP A 109 9.90 2.00 6.08
C ASP A 109 9.80 1.50 7.51
N LEU A 110 10.46 0.37 7.79
CA LEU A 110 10.55 -0.20 9.12
C LEU A 110 12.00 -0.59 9.40
N GLU A 111 12.46 -0.21 10.61
CA GLU A 111 13.73 -0.64 11.17
C GLU A 111 13.47 -1.22 12.56
N TRP A 112 14.26 -2.23 12.96
CA TRP A 112 14.16 -2.86 14.31
C TRP A 112 15.50 -3.33 14.83
#